data_cc4f70893a027e7c342a65d5ac7d45a0
#
_entry.id   cc4f70893a027e7c342a65d5ac7d45a0
#
_cell.length_a   1.000
_cell.length_b   1.000
_cell.length_c   1.000
_cell.angle_alpha   90.00
_cell.angle_beta   90.00
_cell.angle_gamma   90.00
#
_symmetry.space_group_name_H-M   'P 1'
#
loop_
_entity.id
_entity.type
_entity.pdbx_description
1 polymer ?
#
loop_
_entity_poly.entity_id
_entity_poly.type
_entity_poly.pdbx_seq_one_letter_code
_entity_poly.pdbx_strand_id
1 'polypeptide(L)'
;LTVDGIMADMTVFPPGKTQKDKYYIGFFENGALLAVMDLIDGYPGSGIAFIGFFMTNRELQGKGLGTKIITAACDYFKTSGYSTVCLGYAKGNPQSENFWLKNGFAKTGKETQCEGYVAVGMERIL
;
A
#
# COMPACT_ATOMS: atom_id res chain seq x y z
N LEU A 1 6.24 4.73 13.27
CA LEU A 1 5.49 3.50 13.08
C LEU A 1 6.37 2.29 13.30
N THR A 2 6.00 1.40 14.20
CA THR A 2 6.75 0.19 14.44
C THR A 2 5.83 -0.99 14.69
N VAL A 3 6.19 -2.13 14.16
CA VAL A 3 5.56 -3.41 14.47
C VAL A 3 6.68 -4.44 14.48
N ASP A 4 6.97 -5.06 15.62
CA ASP A 4 8.03 -6.04 15.73
C ASP A 4 9.37 -5.53 15.20
N GLY A 5 9.70 -4.28 15.48
CA GLY A 5 10.96 -3.69 15.03
C GLY A 5 10.96 -3.07 13.66
N ILE A 6 9.83 -3.15 12.94
CA ILE A 6 9.73 -2.54 11.62
C ILE A 6 9.42 -1.05 11.78
N MET A 7 10.20 -0.23 11.12
CA MET A 7 10.05 1.23 11.16
C MET A 7 9.67 1.74 9.79
N ALA A 8 8.70 2.63 9.73
CA ALA A 8 8.35 3.29 8.49
C ALA A 8 8.97 4.68 8.45
N ASP A 9 9.57 5.02 7.35
CA ASP A 9 10.14 6.33 7.11
C ASP A 9 9.45 6.91 5.88
N MET A 10 8.72 8.01 6.08
CA MET A 10 7.91 8.58 5.03
C MET A 10 8.62 9.77 4.40
N THR A 11 8.77 9.73 3.11
CA THR A 11 9.41 10.78 2.34
C THR A 11 8.45 11.36 1.32
N VAL A 12 8.28 12.68 1.33
CA VAL A 12 7.44 13.35 0.36
C VAL A 12 8.09 13.26 -1.01
N PHE A 13 7.30 12.87 -2.01
CA PHE A 13 7.82 12.76 -3.32
C PHE A 13 7.95 14.13 -3.96
N PRO A 14 9.07 14.42 -4.50
CA PRO A 14 9.31 15.73 -5.03
C PRO A 14 8.52 16.00 -6.21
N PRO A 15 8.18 17.01 -6.45
CA PRO A 15 7.46 17.54 -7.37
C PRO A 15 7.35 17.53 -8.54
N GLY A 16 7.68 17.50 -8.83
CA GLY A 16 7.48 17.45 -10.00
C GLY A 16 6.31 18.00 -10.19
N LYS A 17 5.71 17.90 -9.96
CA LYS A 17 4.77 18.39 -10.23
C LYS A 17 3.63 18.03 -9.85
N THR A 18 3.39 17.52 -9.48
CA THR A 18 2.22 17.19 -9.55
C THR A 18 1.62 16.61 -8.46
N GLN A 19 1.92 15.82 -7.90
CA GLN A 19 1.22 15.11 -6.97
C GLN A 19 1.66 15.51 -5.65
N LYS A 20 1.30 16.62 -5.21
CA LYS A 20 1.71 17.10 -3.94
C LYS A 20 1.26 16.24 -2.77
N ASP A 21 0.35 15.35 -2.96
CA ASP A 21 -0.10 14.48 -1.88
C ASP A 21 0.46 13.06 -1.99
N LYS A 22 1.52 12.91 -2.75
CA LYS A 22 2.11 11.61 -2.95
C LYS A 22 3.32 11.43 -2.07
N TYR A 23 3.43 10.26 -1.44
CA TYR A 23 4.52 9.94 -0.54
C TYR A 23 5.14 8.61 -0.89
N TYR A 24 6.44 8.47 -0.64
CA TYR A 24 7.09 7.18 -0.67
C TYR A 24 7.39 6.82 0.78
N ILE A 25 7.09 5.58 1.16
CA ILE A 25 7.32 5.10 2.51
C ILE A 25 8.27 3.92 2.44
N GLY A 26 9.37 3.99 3.18
CA GLY A 26 10.27 2.86 3.33
C GLY A 26 10.03 2.20 4.68
N PHE A 27 10.04 0.89 4.69
CA PHE A 27 9.87 0.11 5.92
C PHE A 27 11.20 -0.57 6.22
N PHE A 28 11.71 -0.33 7.44
CA PHE A 28 13.05 -0.78 7.81
C PHE A 28 13.03 -1.59 9.09
N GLU A 29 14.01 -2.48 9.23
CA GLU A 29 14.22 -3.19 10.47
C GLU A 29 15.73 -3.25 10.67
N ASN A 30 16.22 -2.75 11.79
CA ASN A 30 17.65 -2.71 12.09
C ASN A 30 18.47 -2.07 10.98
N GLY A 31 17.93 -1.04 10.36
CA GLY A 31 18.62 -0.31 9.30
C GLY A 31 18.51 -0.95 7.91
N ALA A 32 17.91 -2.11 7.80
CA ALA A 32 17.75 -2.77 6.51
C ALA A 32 16.38 -2.45 5.91
N LEU A 33 16.36 -2.10 4.64
CA LEU A 33 15.11 -1.78 3.94
C LEU A 33 14.37 -3.08 3.64
N LEU A 34 13.14 -3.19 4.14
CA LEU A 34 12.32 -4.38 3.95
C LEU A 34 11.33 -4.24 2.82
N ALA A 35 10.81 -3.05 2.63
CA ALA A 35 9.76 -2.81 1.63
C ALA A 35 9.62 -1.34 1.34
N VAL A 36 9.02 -1.02 0.21
CA VAL A 36 8.66 0.36 -0.15
C VAL A 36 7.21 0.40 -0.59
N MET A 37 6.55 1.52 -0.32
CA MET A 37 5.15 1.73 -0.66
C MET A 37 5.00 3.12 -1.24
N ASP A 38 4.20 3.23 -2.30
CA ASP A 38 3.83 4.50 -2.89
C ASP A 38 2.42 4.79 -2.39
N LEU A 39 2.22 5.95 -1.77
CA LEU A 39 0.95 6.31 -1.18
C LEU A 39 0.46 7.63 -1.71
N ILE A 40 -0.82 7.72 -2.03
CA ILE A 40 -1.45 8.98 -2.40
C ILE A 40 -2.48 9.32 -1.33
N ASP A 41 -2.36 10.53 -0.77
CA ASP A 41 -3.26 11.00 0.27
C ASP A 41 -4.49 11.59 -0.38
N GLY A 42 -5.66 11.18 0.08
CA GLY A 42 -6.91 11.79 -0.37
C GLY A 42 -7.41 11.35 -1.73
N TYR A 43 -7.09 10.15 -2.16
CA TYR A 43 -7.50 9.64 -3.46
C TYR A 43 -8.12 8.25 -3.28
N PRO A 44 -9.27 7.98 -3.89
CA PRO A 44 -10.04 8.86 -4.78
C PRO A 44 -10.87 9.91 -4.05
N GLY A 45 -10.73 10.03 -2.77
CA GLY A 45 -11.49 11.03 -2.02
C GLY A 45 -10.84 11.31 -0.70
N SER A 46 -11.35 12.34 -0.01
CA SER A 46 -10.83 12.75 1.29
C SER A 46 -10.92 11.60 2.30
N GLY A 47 -9.92 11.45 3.14
CA GLY A 47 -9.90 10.42 4.16
C GLY A 47 -9.50 9.04 3.65
N ILE A 48 -9.11 8.94 2.39
CA ILE A 48 -8.71 7.68 1.78
C ILE A 48 -7.22 7.70 1.48
N ALA A 49 -6.53 6.64 1.86
CA ALA A 49 -5.13 6.45 1.51
C ALA A 49 -5.07 5.46 0.35
N PHE A 50 -4.48 5.85 -0.77
CA PHE A 50 -4.42 4.99 -1.95
C PHE A 50 -3.01 4.45 -2.09
N ILE A 51 -2.87 3.13 -2.10
CA ILE A 51 -1.58 2.49 -2.30
C ILE A 51 -1.34 2.36 -3.80
N GLY A 52 -0.37 3.11 -4.31
CA GLY A 52 -0.04 3.07 -5.73
C GLY A 52 0.74 1.82 -6.08
N PHE A 53 1.73 1.47 -5.26
CA PHE A 53 2.37 0.18 -5.37
C PHE A 53 2.99 -0.21 -4.03
N PHE A 54 3.30 -1.47 -3.90
CA PHE A 54 3.91 -2.01 -2.69
C PHE A 54 4.85 -3.15 -3.11
N MET A 55 6.12 -3.05 -2.72
CA MET A 55 7.12 -4.06 -3.05
C MET A 55 7.90 -4.42 -1.82
N THR A 56 8.12 -5.71 -1.60
CA THR A 56 8.96 -6.19 -0.51
C THR A 56 10.30 -6.62 -1.06
N ASN A 57 11.30 -6.62 -0.19
CA ASN A 57 12.63 -7.10 -0.56
C ASN A 57 12.50 -8.56 -0.98
N ARG A 58 12.96 -8.87 -2.18
CA ARG A 58 12.81 -10.19 -2.75
C ARG A 58 13.41 -11.28 -1.87
N GLU A 59 14.53 -11.01 -1.24
CA GLU A 59 15.21 -12.00 -0.41
C GLU A 59 14.43 -12.35 0.84
N LEU A 60 13.46 -11.52 1.20
CA LEU A 60 12.68 -11.71 2.42
C LEU A 60 11.26 -12.19 2.14
N GLN A 61 10.93 -12.44 0.88
CA GLN A 61 9.58 -12.88 0.53
C GLN A 61 9.33 -14.29 1.05
N GLY A 62 8.07 -14.61 1.27
CA GLY A 62 7.69 -15.94 1.73
C GLY A 62 7.74 -16.12 3.23
N LYS A 63 8.04 -15.08 3.98
CA LYS A 63 8.14 -15.17 5.44
C LYS A 63 7.05 -14.40 6.16
N GLY A 64 5.96 -14.09 5.48
CA GLY A 64 4.87 -13.33 6.09
C GLY A 64 5.19 -11.87 6.28
N LEU A 65 6.30 -11.39 5.72
CA LEU A 65 6.74 -10.03 5.90
C LEU A 65 5.76 -9.03 5.32
N GLY A 66 5.24 -9.29 4.13
CA GLY A 66 4.29 -8.39 3.48
C GLY A 66 3.06 -8.17 4.36
N THR A 67 2.54 -9.22 4.96
CA THR A 67 1.38 -9.14 5.83
C THR A 67 1.69 -8.32 7.08
N LYS A 68 2.88 -8.48 7.67
CA LYS A 68 3.27 -7.70 8.82
C LYS A 68 3.32 -6.22 8.46
N ILE A 69 3.89 -5.90 7.33
CA ILE A 69 4.05 -4.52 6.90
C ILE A 69 2.69 -3.88 6.61
N ILE A 70 1.81 -4.60 5.91
CA ILE A 70 0.48 -4.05 5.60
C ILE A 70 -0.33 -3.85 6.89
N THR A 71 -0.22 -4.75 7.85
CA THR A 71 -0.89 -4.59 9.14
C THR A 71 -0.39 -3.33 9.83
N ALA A 72 0.93 -3.14 9.88
CA ALA A 72 1.51 -1.96 10.50
C ALA A 72 1.10 -0.68 9.77
N ALA A 73 1.09 -0.72 8.44
CA ALA A 73 0.72 0.45 7.65
C ALA A 73 -0.74 0.83 7.88
N CYS A 74 -1.63 -0.15 7.90
CA CYS A 74 -3.06 0.12 8.11
C CYS A 74 -3.31 0.66 9.52
N ASP A 75 -2.59 0.17 10.52
CA ASP A 75 -2.70 0.70 11.88
C ASP A 75 -2.25 2.15 11.91
N TYR A 76 -1.17 2.46 11.22
CA TYR A 76 -0.66 3.82 11.15
C TYR A 76 -1.66 4.74 10.43
N PHE A 77 -2.24 4.28 9.32
CA PHE A 77 -3.21 5.08 8.58
C PHE A 77 -4.44 5.35 9.43
N LYS A 78 -4.90 4.36 10.15
CA LYS A 78 -6.05 4.54 11.03
C LYS A 78 -5.77 5.58 12.10
N THR A 79 -4.59 5.50 12.72
CA THR A 79 -4.19 6.46 13.74
C THR A 79 -4.03 7.86 13.15
N SER A 80 -3.65 7.95 11.90
CA SER A 80 -3.44 9.22 11.23
C SER A 80 -4.73 9.85 10.71
N GLY A 81 -5.88 9.19 10.91
CA GLY A 81 -7.17 9.76 10.55
C GLY A 81 -7.79 9.26 9.26
N TYR A 82 -7.16 8.32 8.59
CA TYR A 82 -7.76 7.75 7.37
C TYR A 82 -8.88 6.80 7.74
N SER A 83 -9.90 6.74 6.91
CA SER A 83 -11.04 5.84 7.11
C SER A 83 -10.94 4.59 6.25
N THR A 84 -10.23 4.66 5.14
CA THR A 84 -10.21 3.59 4.15
C THR A 84 -8.87 3.57 3.44
N VAL A 85 -8.43 2.38 3.07
CA VAL A 85 -7.27 2.20 2.19
C VAL A 85 -7.77 1.60 0.90
N CYS A 86 -7.39 2.19 -0.23
CA CYS A 86 -7.76 1.68 -1.56
C CYS A 86 -6.52 1.33 -2.36
N LEU A 87 -6.69 0.46 -3.33
CA LEU A 87 -5.62 0.12 -4.27
C LEU A 87 -6.22 -0.52 -5.52
N GLY A 88 -5.37 -0.74 -6.52
CA GLY A 88 -5.73 -1.53 -7.68
C GLY A 88 -4.65 -2.56 -7.93
N TYR A 89 -5.03 -3.75 -8.39
CA TYR A 89 -4.05 -4.75 -8.80
C TYR A 89 -4.35 -5.18 -10.23
N ALA A 90 -3.36 -5.74 -10.90
CA ALA A 90 -3.52 -6.14 -12.30
C ALA A 90 -4.41 -7.38 -12.39
N LYS A 91 -5.50 -7.29 -13.16
CA LYS A 91 -6.42 -8.39 -13.35
C LYS A 91 -5.67 -9.58 -13.96
N GLY A 92 -5.91 -10.75 -13.44
CA GLY A 92 -5.23 -11.95 -13.90
C GLY A 92 -3.96 -12.27 -13.13
N ASN A 93 -3.70 -11.57 -12.05
CA ASN A 93 -2.56 -11.86 -11.18
C ASN A 93 -3.07 -12.46 -9.87
N PRO A 94 -3.20 -13.79 -9.79
CA PRO A 94 -3.77 -14.42 -8.61
C PRO A 94 -2.92 -14.26 -7.36
N GLN A 95 -1.62 -14.13 -7.51
CA GLN A 95 -0.74 -13.94 -6.36
C GLN A 95 -1.06 -12.60 -5.68
N SER A 96 -1.20 -11.54 -6.46
CA SER A 96 -1.51 -10.23 -5.95
C SER A 96 -2.92 -10.22 -5.34
N GLU A 97 -3.87 -10.78 -6.06
CA GLU A 97 -5.26 -10.83 -5.59
C GLU A 97 -5.33 -11.54 -4.25
N ASN A 98 -4.70 -12.71 -4.11
CA ASN A 98 -4.76 -13.48 -2.89
C ASN A 98 -4.06 -12.78 -1.74
N PHE A 99 -2.97 -12.08 -2.00
CA PHE A 99 -2.27 -11.33 -0.98
C PHE A 99 -3.17 -10.25 -0.38
N TRP A 100 -3.83 -9.47 -1.23
CA TRP A 100 -4.67 -8.39 -0.73
C TRP A 100 -5.93 -8.90 -0.06
N LEU A 101 -6.56 -9.95 -0.60
CA LEU A 101 -7.73 -10.57 0.06
C LEU A 101 -7.35 -11.08 1.44
N LYS A 102 -6.18 -11.72 1.57
CA LYS A 102 -5.74 -12.23 2.84
C LYS A 102 -5.50 -11.12 3.84
N ASN A 103 -5.17 -9.95 3.37
CA ASN A 103 -4.89 -8.81 4.24
C ASN A 103 -6.09 -7.90 4.48
N GLY A 104 -7.28 -8.41 4.26
CA GLY A 104 -8.50 -7.70 4.65
C GLY A 104 -9.08 -6.77 3.61
N PHE A 105 -8.57 -6.81 2.39
CA PHE A 105 -9.10 -6.00 1.31
C PHE A 105 -10.20 -6.76 0.59
N ALA A 106 -11.19 -6.04 0.09
CA ALA A 106 -12.29 -6.60 -0.68
C ALA A 106 -12.39 -5.87 -2.01
N LYS A 107 -12.84 -6.56 -3.04
CA LYS A 107 -13.02 -5.94 -4.35
C LYS A 107 -14.16 -4.93 -4.28
N THR A 108 -13.96 -3.78 -4.93
CA THR A 108 -14.98 -2.74 -4.96
C THR A 108 -15.96 -2.91 -6.12
N GLY A 109 -15.62 -3.75 -7.07
CA GLY A 109 -16.40 -3.90 -8.30
C GLY A 109 -15.93 -2.99 -9.42
N LYS A 110 -14.96 -2.10 -9.14
CA LYS A 110 -14.50 -1.16 -10.15
C LYS A 110 -13.31 -1.74 -10.87
N GLU A 111 -13.33 -1.63 -12.19
CA GLU A 111 -12.18 -2.01 -13.02
C GLU A 111 -11.84 -0.84 -13.91
N THR A 112 -10.56 -0.57 -14.08
CA THR A 112 -10.08 0.54 -14.88
C THR A 112 -9.13 0.03 -15.94
N GLN A 113 -9.39 0.39 -17.19
CA GLN A 113 -8.48 0.01 -18.26
C GLN A 113 -7.25 0.90 -18.20
N CYS A 114 -6.10 0.28 -18.02
CA CYS A 114 -4.82 0.97 -18.05
C CYS A 114 -4.07 0.56 -19.29
N GLU A 115 -2.90 1.15 -19.51
CA GLU A 115 -2.12 0.78 -20.67
C GLU A 115 -1.53 -0.60 -20.42
N GLY A 116 -1.96 -1.57 -21.18
CA GLY A 116 -1.43 -2.93 -21.10
C GLY A 116 -2.08 -3.84 -20.09
N TYR A 117 -3.04 -3.34 -19.28
CA TYR A 117 -3.70 -4.19 -18.29
C TYR A 117 -4.97 -3.54 -17.76
N VAL A 118 -5.75 -4.31 -17.00
CA VAL A 118 -6.94 -3.81 -16.33
C VAL A 118 -6.64 -3.79 -14.82
N ALA A 119 -6.87 -2.66 -14.17
CA ALA A 119 -6.70 -2.54 -12.74
C ALA A 119 -8.01 -2.90 -12.02
N VAL A 120 -7.95 -3.80 -11.06
CA VAL A 120 -9.11 -4.21 -10.26
C VAL A 120 -9.03 -3.51 -8.94
N GLY A 121 -10.06 -2.73 -8.61
CA GLY A 121 -10.09 -1.94 -7.38
C GLY A 121 -10.37 -2.78 -6.14
N MET A 122 -9.68 -2.48 -5.06
CA MET A 122 -9.90 -3.08 -3.77
C MET A 122 -9.88 -2.03 -2.68
N GLU A 123 -10.54 -2.31 -1.57
CA GLU A 123 -10.54 -1.41 -0.44
C GLU A 123 -10.56 -2.17 0.88
N ARG A 124 -10.03 -1.54 1.91
CA ARG A 124 -10.13 -2.03 3.28
C ARG A 124 -10.60 -0.88 4.16
N ILE A 125 -11.68 -1.10 4.89
CA ILE A 125 -12.20 -0.11 5.83
C ILE A 125 -11.40 -0.23 7.12
N LEU A 126 -10.90 0.89 7.62
CA LEU A 126 -10.03 0.92 8.80
C LEU A 126 -10.77 1.00 10.14
#